data_69f4490f8c729d849d5acc5bbc36b2de
#
_entry.id   69f4490f8c729d849d5acc5bbc36b2de
#
_cell.length_a   1.000
_cell.length_b   1.000
_cell.length_c   1.000
_cell.angle_alpha   90.00
_cell.angle_beta   90.00
_cell.angle_gamma   90.00
#
_symmetry.space_group_name_H-M   'P 1'
#
loop_
_entity.id
_entity.type
_entity.pdbx_description
1 polymer ?
#
loop_
_entity_poly.entity_id
_entity_poly.type
_entity_poly.pdbx_seq_one_letter_code
_entity_poly.pdbx_strand_id
1 'polypeptide(L)'
;MKSDVSGVLLFIGCLFLILQPLFADWQALNVDAGQAGAWAMLYRYGSIGVAGLWTACLLIPRRVVRRLPDVASLVLMGCVIWEAIVALNQLYGDGMSNHVLYRFTGTFLNPGPFSGFLAIGVPLAVNGLLAPSDSPKGGEMRLPIPPRWRGKWKCITSALSPFGGVGRGFCLLTLVLCLLLLPAGMSRSAWMAAAAGAMAVYGMHRWRSIKEWCGTLLRSRKGMMAVGATLVLCIGMGWGAFHLKKDSANGRLLMWKVACQAIAERPWTGYGAEGFPTAYAEAQERYFASGQGTEEERHVAGTPEHAFNEYLTVAVKYGIGGLVGMLAIGITAFVCALRGRAYGMAGALVTVAVFAFSAYPFQLPDFLSAVVVVGAVPFGLLFRHGLHELRKACILTSFYKATNTSYEVVAFVFALLSTGIVVMGIEQTRTWQARHEAAKEWRNARTLYHMEAYSVVCEDYAPLYERMRWNHNYLFEYGRALHQTGHYEESNRILKEAERLCGDPMILNIQGKNHEAMEQFDQAAMLYRRAYDRLPNRLYPLYLEMEMYASPTCDRMEEAKRIALRILDTKEKIPSKAVEEMKEKAREVAR
;
A
#
# COMPACT_ATOMS: atom_id res chain seq x y z
N MET A 1 -21.99 -0.71 34.78
CA MET A 1 -20.59 -0.94 35.19
C MET A 1 -19.95 -2.15 34.53
N LYS A 2 -20.52 -3.38 34.73
CA LYS A 2 -20.02 -4.55 33.97
C LYS A 2 -20.12 -4.32 32.44
N SER A 3 -21.21 -3.72 31.97
CA SER A 3 -21.43 -3.40 30.55
C SER A 3 -20.40 -2.41 29.95
N ASP A 4 -19.91 -1.45 30.74
CA ASP A 4 -18.98 -0.43 30.26
C ASP A 4 -17.58 -1.00 30.04
N VAL A 5 -17.11 -1.84 30.98
CA VAL A 5 -15.82 -2.54 30.88
C VAL A 5 -15.86 -3.58 29.77
N SER A 6 -16.94 -4.38 29.71
CA SER A 6 -17.11 -5.37 28.64
C SER A 6 -17.14 -4.76 27.25
N GLY A 7 -17.79 -3.59 27.09
CA GLY A 7 -17.82 -2.87 25.82
C GLY A 7 -16.43 -2.35 25.39
N VAL A 8 -15.64 -1.80 26.32
CA VAL A 8 -14.28 -1.34 26.02
C VAL A 8 -13.35 -2.52 25.68
N LEU A 9 -13.45 -3.63 26.40
CA LEU A 9 -12.70 -4.85 26.11
C LEU A 9 -13.07 -5.42 24.73
N LEU A 10 -14.38 -5.44 24.41
CA LEU A 10 -14.84 -5.83 23.09
C LEU A 10 -14.24 -4.91 22.01
N PHE A 11 -14.25 -3.60 22.21
CA PHE A 11 -13.68 -2.62 21.28
C PHE A 11 -12.18 -2.87 21.08
N ILE A 12 -11.41 -3.07 22.15
CA ILE A 12 -9.98 -3.40 22.08
C ILE A 12 -9.77 -4.73 21.35
N GLY A 13 -10.55 -5.76 21.66
CA GLY A 13 -10.49 -7.04 20.96
C GLY A 13 -10.74 -6.89 19.46
N CYS A 14 -11.70 -6.04 19.05
CA CYS A 14 -11.96 -5.75 17.65
C CYS A 14 -10.79 -5.02 16.96
N LEU A 15 -10.10 -4.11 17.67
CA LEU A 15 -8.89 -3.48 17.14
C LEU A 15 -7.78 -4.52 16.89
N PHE A 16 -7.56 -5.44 17.82
CA PHE A 16 -6.57 -6.51 17.62
C PHE A 16 -6.96 -7.45 16.47
N LEU A 17 -8.23 -7.75 16.28
CA LEU A 17 -8.69 -8.53 15.12
C LEU A 17 -8.36 -7.81 13.80
N ILE A 18 -8.55 -6.49 13.70
CA ILE A 18 -8.24 -5.73 12.51
C ILE A 18 -6.71 -5.69 12.27
N LEU A 19 -5.93 -5.56 13.34
CA LEU A 19 -4.47 -5.39 13.28
C LEU A 19 -3.69 -6.72 13.19
N GLN A 20 -4.38 -7.86 13.13
CA GLN A 20 -3.72 -9.18 13.03
C GLN A 20 -2.68 -9.30 11.91
N PRO A 21 -2.86 -8.72 10.70
CA PRO A 21 -1.85 -8.82 9.66
C PRO A 21 -0.47 -8.26 10.04
N LEU A 22 -0.40 -7.29 10.95
CA LEU A 22 0.87 -6.74 11.47
C LEU A 22 1.72 -7.76 12.23
N PHE A 23 1.10 -8.83 12.73
CA PHE A 23 1.77 -9.87 13.50
C PHE A 23 1.97 -11.15 12.68
N ALA A 24 1.74 -11.10 11.36
CA ALA A 24 1.98 -12.22 10.48
C ALA A 24 3.49 -12.48 10.33
N ASP A 25 3.91 -13.73 10.45
CA ASP A 25 5.29 -14.11 10.23
C ASP A 25 5.58 -14.28 8.74
N TRP A 26 6.17 -13.25 8.13
CA TRP A 26 6.56 -13.24 6.73
C TRP A 26 7.81 -14.09 6.45
N GLN A 27 8.66 -14.32 7.47
CA GLN A 27 9.94 -15.04 7.31
C GLN A 27 9.74 -16.55 7.17
N ALA A 28 8.73 -17.10 7.83
CA ALA A 28 8.42 -18.53 7.78
C ALA A 28 7.81 -18.99 6.45
N LEU A 29 7.39 -18.06 5.59
CA LEU A 29 6.66 -18.32 4.36
C LEU A 29 7.38 -17.69 3.16
N ASN A 30 7.28 -18.32 1.99
CA ASN A 30 7.56 -17.65 0.72
C ASN A 30 6.74 -16.33 0.68
N VAL A 31 7.33 -15.26 0.11
CA VAL A 31 6.70 -13.92 0.05
C VAL A 31 5.26 -14.01 -0.50
N ASP A 32 5.05 -14.77 -1.58
CA ASP A 32 3.72 -14.96 -2.19
C ASP A 32 2.73 -15.64 -1.23
N ALA A 33 3.16 -16.70 -0.54
CA ALA A 33 2.32 -17.40 0.44
C ALA A 33 2.07 -16.53 1.69
N GLY A 34 3.08 -15.79 2.14
CA GLY A 34 2.99 -14.84 3.26
C GLY A 34 1.99 -13.73 2.97
N GLN A 35 2.07 -13.09 1.81
CA GLN A 35 1.11 -12.06 1.39
C GLN A 35 -0.31 -12.61 1.31
N ALA A 36 -0.51 -13.76 0.66
CA ALA A 36 -1.82 -14.38 0.58
C ALA A 36 -2.40 -14.71 1.97
N GLY A 37 -1.55 -15.19 2.91
CA GLY A 37 -1.94 -15.43 4.30
C GLY A 37 -2.36 -14.16 5.03
N ALA A 38 -1.60 -13.07 4.89
CA ALA A 38 -1.91 -11.79 5.52
C ALA A 38 -3.20 -11.16 4.95
N TRP A 39 -3.45 -11.27 3.64
CA TRP A 39 -4.72 -10.88 3.04
C TRP A 39 -5.89 -11.72 3.58
N ALA A 40 -5.72 -13.05 3.71
CA ALA A 40 -6.73 -13.91 4.31
C ALA A 40 -7.06 -13.49 5.75
N MET A 41 -6.04 -13.14 6.55
CA MET A 41 -6.22 -12.62 7.91
C MET A 41 -6.98 -11.30 7.92
N LEU A 42 -6.61 -10.35 7.06
CA LEU A 42 -7.28 -9.04 6.97
C LEU A 42 -8.76 -9.20 6.60
N TYR A 43 -9.08 -9.99 5.60
CA TYR A 43 -10.46 -10.20 5.20
C TYR A 43 -11.27 -10.94 6.28
N ARG A 44 -10.73 -11.99 6.89
CA ARG A 44 -11.42 -12.78 7.92
C ARG A 44 -11.63 -12.01 9.21
N TYR A 45 -10.53 -11.58 9.79
CA TYR A 45 -10.56 -10.98 11.12
C TYR A 45 -10.86 -9.49 11.06
N GLY A 46 -10.38 -8.80 10.02
CA GLY A 46 -10.64 -7.37 9.82
C GLY A 46 -12.12 -7.08 9.58
N SER A 47 -12.83 -7.88 8.76
CA SER A 47 -14.26 -7.69 8.53
C SER A 47 -15.09 -7.89 9.81
N ILE A 48 -14.79 -8.95 10.57
CA ILE A 48 -15.43 -9.21 11.87
C ILE A 48 -15.07 -8.10 12.87
N GLY A 49 -13.80 -7.68 12.88
CA GLY A 49 -13.31 -6.61 13.73
C GLY A 49 -14.00 -5.27 13.47
N VAL A 50 -14.19 -4.88 12.20
CA VAL A 50 -14.91 -3.64 11.82
C VAL A 50 -16.37 -3.70 12.23
N ALA A 51 -17.08 -4.80 11.92
CA ALA A 51 -18.48 -4.97 12.30
C ALA A 51 -18.65 -4.97 13.83
N GLY A 52 -17.78 -5.68 14.56
CA GLY A 52 -17.76 -5.71 16.02
C GLY A 52 -17.41 -4.34 16.64
N LEU A 53 -16.44 -3.62 16.07
CA LEU A 53 -16.06 -2.27 16.49
C LEU A 53 -17.24 -1.30 16.36
N TRP A 54 -17.94 -1.33 15.26
CA TRP A 54 -19.12 -0.49 15.05
C TRP A 54 -20.24 -0.86 16.02
N THR A 55 -20.48 -2.16 16.24
CA THR A 55 -21.44 -2.64 17.23
C THR A 55 -21.05 -2.19 18.64
N ALA A 56 -19.77 -2.31 19.00
CA ALA A 56 -19.26 -1.81 20.29
C ALA A 56 -19.50 -0.30 20.45
N CYS A 57 -19.26 0.49 19.40
CA CYS A 57 -19.57 1.94 19.42
C CYS A 57 -21.04 2.22 19.70
N LEU A 58 -21.98 1.38 19.28
CA LEU A 58 -23.41 1.55 19.58
C LEU A 58 -23.77 1.16 21.01
N LEU A 59 -23.17 0.11 21.55
CA LEU A 59 -23.49 -0.46 22.87
C LEU A 59 -22.83 0.30 24.03
N ILE A 60 -21.64 0.86 23.83
CA ILE A 60 -20.87 1.52 24.87
C ILE A 60 -21.54 2.86 25.27
N PRO A 61 -21.66 3.20 26.59
CA PRO A 61 -22.23 4.45 27.06
C PRO A 61 -21.51 5.68 26.51
N ARG A 62 -22.24 6.78 26.27
CA ARG A 62 -21.72 8.02 25.67
C ARG A 62 -20.48 8.59 26.33
N ARG A 63 -20.39 8.50 27.65
CA ARG A 63 -19.24 9.03 28.42
C ARG A 63 -17.95 8.30 28.06
N VAL A 64 -18.04 7.02 27.75
CA VAL A 64 -16.91 6.15 27.41
C VAL A 64 -16.59 6.23 25.92
N VAL A 65 -17.61 6.27 25.05
CA VAL A 65 -17.46 6.31 23.59
C VAL A 65 -16.58 7.48 23.12
N ARG A 66 -16.67 8.63 23.75
CA ARG A 66 -15.84 9.80 23.42
C ARG A 66 -14.34 9.55 23.59
N ARG A 67 -13.94 8.54 24.35
CA ARG A 67 -12.54 8.14 24.59
C ARG A 67 -12.05 6.99 23.68
N LEU A 68 -12.94 6.39 22.92
CA LEU A 68 -12.55 5.30 22.03
C LEU A 68 -11.50 5.69 20.99
N PRO A 69 -11.50 6.89 20.40
CA PRO A 69 -10.41 7.34 19.54
C PRO A 69 -9.06 7.39 20.26
N ASP A 70 -9.05 7.76 21.53
CA ASP A 70 -7.83 7.82 22.33
C ASP A 70 -7.32 6.41 22.63
N VAL A 71 -8.23 5.48 22.94
CA VAL A 71 -7.89 4.04 23.11
C VAL A 71 -7.32 3.46 21.82
N ALA A 72 -7.96 3.72 20.69
CA ALA A 72 -7.48 3.26 19.40
C ALA A 72 -6.12 3.90 19.04
N SER A 73 -5.91 5.18 19.37
CA SER A 73 -4.61 5.84 19.23
C SER A 73 -3.51 5.19 20.06
N LEU A 74 -3.81 4.79 21.30
CA LEU A 74 -2.86 4.06 22.16
C LEU A 74 -2.51 2.69 21.58
N VAL A 75 -3.49 1.95 21.07
CA VAL A 75 -3.25 0.64 20.44
C VAL A 75 -2.38 0.80 19.19
N LEU A 76 -2.69 1.76 18.32
CA LEU A 76 -1.87 2.03 17.12
C LEU A 76 -0.45 2.49 17.48
N MET A 77 -0.29 3.37 18.47
CA MET A 77 1.04 3.75 18.96
C MET A 77 1.79 2.55 19.55
N GLY A 78 1.10 1.62 20.20
CA GLY A 78 1.66 0.34 20.65
C GLY A 78 2.21 -0.49 19.48
N CYS A 79 1.47 -0.58 18.38
CA CYS A 79 1.94 -1.23 17.16
C CYS A 79 3.16 -0.50 16.55
N VAL A 80 3.16 0.84 16.54
CA VAL A 80 4.30 1.64 16.09
C VAL A 80 5.55 1.40 16.95
N ILE A 81 5.39 1.33 18.28
CA ILE A 81 6.50 1.00 19.19
C ILE A 81 7.00 -0.43 18.95
N TRP A 82 6.08 -1.38 18.74
CA TRP A 82 6.44 -2.76 18.40
C TRP A 82 7.28 -2.82 17.12
N GLU A 83 6.83 -2.17 16.04
CA GLU A 83 7.58 -2.06 14.79
C GLU A 83 8.95 -1.40 14.98
N ALA A 84 9.01 -0.36 15.80
CA ALA A 84 10.27 0.29 16.14
C ALA A 84 11.23 -0.64 16.89
N ILE A 85 10.72 -1.45 17.82
CA ILE A 85 11.53 -2.45 18.56
C ILE A 85 12.05 -3.53 17.61
N VAL A 86 11.20 -4.04 16.70
CA VAL A 86 11.61 -5.02 15.68
C VAL A 86 12.72 -4.42 14.80
N ALA A 87 12.54 -3.19 14.32
CA ALA A 87 13.55 -2.52 13.50
C ALA A 87 14.88 -2.27 14.25
N LEU A 88 14.83 -1.90 15.54
CA LEU A 88 16.03 -1.75 16.38
C LEU A 88 16.73 -3.09 16.60
N ASN A 89 15.98 -4.18 16.79
CA ASN A 89 16.54 -5.51 16.89
C ASN A 89 17.20 -5.97 15.57
N GLN A 90 16.63 -5.61 14.41
CA GLN A 90 17.27 -5.84 13.12
C GLN A 90 18.54 -5.00 12.93
N LEU A 91 18.59 -3.79 13.49
CA LEU A 91 19.70 -2.85 13.32
C LEU A 91 20.89 -3.15 14.22
N TYR A 92 20.64 -3.54 15.47
CA TYR A 92 21.62 -3.68 16.54
C TYR A 92 21.66 -5.06 17.21
N GLY A 93 20.70 -5.93 16.92
CA GLY A 93 20.57 -7.27 17.47
C GLY A 93 20.76 -8.37 16.43
N ASP A 94 20.21 -9.54 16.73
CA ASP A 94 20.28 -10.74 15.92
C ASP A 94 19.09 -10.88 14.93
N GLY A 95 18.21 -9.88 14.87
CA GLY A 95 17.05 -9.88 13.98
C GLY A 95 17.45 -9.74 12.51
N MET A 96 16.91 -10.62 11.65
CA MET A 96 17.15 -10.54 10.21
C MET A 96 16.15 -9.59 9.55
N SER A 97 16.63 -8.75 8.62
CA SER A 97 15.76 -7.93 7.78
C SER A 97 15.03 -8.80 6.73
N ASN A 98 13.81 -8.43 6.40
CA ASN A 98 13.03 -9.09 5.33
C ASN A 98 13.51 -8.71 3.91
N HIS A 99 14.56 -7.89 3.79
CA HIS A 99 15.08 -7.43 2.50
C HIS A 99 16.60 -7.50 2.44
N VAL A 100 17.13 -8.12 1.40
CA VAL A 100 18.58 -8.40 1.24
C VAL A 100 19.44 -7.11 1.24
N LEU A 101 18.93 -6.01 0.68
CA LEU A 101 19.68 -4.75 0.52
C LEU A 101 19.54 -3.78 1.72
N TYR A 102 18.60 -4.00 2.63
CA TYR A 102 18.33 -3.07 3.73
C TYR A 102 18.55 -3.73 5.08
N ARG A 103 19.22 -3.02 5.97
CA ARG A 103 19.55 -3.53 7.30
C ARG A 103 18.34 -3.75 8.19
N PHE A 104 17.27 -2.97 7.98
CA PHE A 104 16.04 -3.09 8.74
C PHE A 104 14.83 -2.69 7.90
N THR A 105 13.72 -3.35 8.16
CA THR A 105 12.42 -3.13 7.51
C THR A 105 11.25 -3.24 8.48
N GLY A 106 11.50 -3.50 9.76
CA GLY A 106 10.47 -3.94 10.69
C GLY A 106 9.89 -5.28 10.26
N THR A 107 8.60 -5.47 10.39
CA THR A 107 7.89 -6.63 9.84
C THR A 107 7.60 -6.49 8.34
N PHE A 108 7.77 -5.30 7.76
CA PHE A 108 7.53 -5.04 6.34
C PHE A 108 8.64 -5.60 5.45
N LEU A 109 8.33 -5.76 4.16
CA LEU A 109 9.30 -6.21 3.15
C LEU A 109 10.21 -5.08 2.63
N ASN A 110 9.89 -3.82 2.94
CA ASN A 110 10.62 -2.66 2.41
C ASN A 110 10.62 -1.51 3.44
N PRO A 111 11.74 -0.78 3.61
CA PRO A 111 11.84 0.33 4.56
C PRO A 111 10.90 1.52 4.23
N GLY A 112 10.45 1.66 2.97
CA GLY A 112 9.50 2.70 2.58
C GLY A 112 8.15 2.59 3.29
N PRO A 113 7.40 1.48 3.13
CA PRO A 113 6.18 1.20 3.88
C PRO A 113 6.35 1.20 5.39
N PHE A 114 7.42 0.60 5.90
CA PHE A 114 7.77 0.65 7.32
C PHE A 114 7.83 2.10 7.84
N SER A 115 8.56 2.98 7.14
CA SER A 115 8.64 4.40 7.51
C SER A 115 7.27 5.09 7.42
N GLY A 116 6.46 4.75 6.42
CA GLY A 116 5.09 5.25 6.28
C GLY A 116 4.20 4.85 7.45
N PHE A 117 4.36 3.60 7.94
CA PHE A 117 3.63 3.11 9.12
C PHE A 117 4.06 3.87 10.40
N LEU A 118 5.35 4.05 10.62
CA LEU A 118 5.86 4.87 11.71
C LEU A 118 5.33 6.31 11.66
N ALA A 119 5.19 6.87 10.46
CA ALA A 119 4.68 8.23 10.26
C ALA A 119 3.26 8.41 10.81
N ILE A 120 2.41 7.35 10.81
CA ILE A 120 1.07 7.38 11.43
C ILE A 120 1.15 7.64 12.94
N GLY A 121 2.17 7.13 13.61
CA GLY A 121 2.40 7.32 15.05
C GLY A 121 2.63 8.78 15.44
N VAL A 122 3.22 9.58 14.55
CA VAL A 122 3.59 10.98 14.85
C VAL A 122 2.37 11.86 15.17
N PRO A 123 1.33 12.00 14.32
CA PRO A 123 0.16 12.80 14.65
C PRO A 123 -0.62 12.28 15.86
N LEU A 124 -0.64 10.95 16.08
CA LEU A 124 -1.26 10.35 17.26
C LEU A 124 -0.55 10.79 18.54
N ALA A 125 0.79 10.71 18.54
CA ALA A 125 1.61 11.14 19.67
C ALA A 125 1.54 12.65 19.91
N VAL A 126 1.62 13.47 18.86
CA VAL A 126 1.47 14.93 18.94
C VAL A 126 0.10 15.32 19.52
N ASN A 127 -0.97 14.64 19.10
CA ASN A 127 -2.32 14.86 19.68
C ASN A 127 -2.33 14.59 21.18
N GLY A 128 -1.73 13.49 21.63
CA GLY A 128 -1.66 13.15 23.06
C GLY A 128 -0.83 14.15 23.88
N LEU A 129 0.23 14.72 23.30
CA LEU A 129 1.05 15.74 23.96
C LEU A 129 0.39 17.13 24.03
N LEU A 130 -0.38 17.51 22.99
CA LEU A 130 -1.09 18.79 22.92
C LEU A 130 -2.41 18.79 23.71
N ALA A 131 -2.98 17.62 24.00
CA ALA A 131 -4.19 17.53 24.78
C ALA A 131 -3.97 18.14 26.19
N PRO A 132 -4.94 18.99 26.68
CA PRO A 132 -4.82 19.62 27.99
C PRO A 132 -4.60 18.57 29.08
N SER A 133 -3.68 18.88 30.00
CA SER A 133 -3.43 18.03 31.18
C SER A 133 -4.58 18.07 32.20
N ASP A 134 -5.40 19.07 32.08
CA ASP A 134 -6.60 19.24 32.89
C ASP A 134 -7.77 18.45 32.28
N SER A 135 -7.91 17.22 32.75
CA SER A 135 -9.27 16.71 32.97
C SER A 135 -9.98 17.80 33.79
N PRO A 136 -11.16 18.34 33.37
CA PRO A 136 -11.86 19.33 34.18
C PRO A 136 -11.96 18.76 35.59
N LYS A 137 -11.57 19.57 36.58
CA LYS A 137 -11.76 19.27 38.00
C LYS A 137 -13.23 18.79 38.17
N GLY A 138 -13.45 17.51 38.30
CA GLY A 138 -14.79 16.91 38.34
C GLY A 138 -15.04 15.75 37.38
N GLY A 139 -14.13 15.46 36.43
CA GLY A 139 -14.23 14.32 35.51
C GLY A 139 -13.42 13.10 35.95
N GLU A 140 -13.19 12.87 37.23
CA GLU A 140 -12.85 11.54 37.68
C GLU A 140 -13.93 10.60 37.14
N MET A 141 -13.53 9.61 36.32
CA MET A 141 -14.41 8.49 36.01
C MET A 141 -14.69 7.82 37.36
N ARG A 142 -15.69 8.32 38.09
CA ARG A 142 -16.23 7.60 39.22
C ARG A 142 -16.98 6.39 38.68
N LEU A 143 -16.17 5.41 38.23
CA LEU A 143 -16.69 4.04 38.18
C LEU A 143 -17.12 3.76 39.61
N PRO A 144 -18.35 3.33 39.85
CA PRO A 144 -18.78 2.85 41.18
C PRO A 144 -18.05 1.52 41.43
N ILE A 145 -16.77 1.64 41.81
CA ILE A 145 -15.89 0.52 42.13
C ILE A 145 -16.11 0.21 43.60
N PRO A 146 -16.36 -1.05 43.98
CA PRO A 146 -16.41 -1.44 45.38
C PRO A 146 -15.15 -0.97 46.11
N PRO A 147 -15.24 -0.52 47.36
CA PRO A 147 -14.11 0.06 48.11
C PRO A 147 -12.83 -0.81 48.08
N ARG A 148 -13.02 -2.13 48.08
CA ARG A 148 -11.94 -3.15 48.09
C ARG A 148 -11.07 -3.17 46.81
N TRP A 149 -11.56 -2.63 45.67
CA TRP A 149 -10.86 -2.62 44.40
C TRP A 149 -10.49 -1.20 43.93
N ARG A 150 -10.92 -0.18 44.65
CA ARG A 150 -10.81 1.24 44.28
C ARG A 150 -9.36 1.68 44.06
N GLY A 151 -8.41 1.17 44.84
CA GLY A 151 -6.99 1.47 44.73
C GLY A 151 -6.33 0.92 43.45
N LYS A 152 -6.58 -0.37 43.14
CA LYS A 152 -6.04 -1.05 41.95
C LYS A 152 -6.63 -0.52 40.66
N TRP A 153 -7.94 -0.20 40.65
CA TRP A 153 -8.61 0.36 39.47
C TRP A 153 -8.32 1.85 39.26
N LYS A 154 -8.04 2.63 40.31
CA LYS A 154 -7.55 4.00 40.15
C LYS A 154 -6.20 4.01 39.39
N CYS A 155 -5.34 3.07 39.66
CA CYS A 155 -4.08 2.91 38.94
C CYS A 155 -4.29 2.54 37.46
N ILE A 156 -5.20 1.60 37.17
CA ILE A 156 -5.52 1.17 35.79
C ILE A 156 -6.27 2.25 35.02
N THR A 157 -7.21 2.97 35.63
CA THR A 157 -7.95 4.04 34.94
C THR A 157 -7.15 5.33 34.78
N SER A 158 -6.17 5.61 35.66
CA SER A 158 -5.19 6.67 35.46
C SER A 158 -4.14 6.28 34.42
N ALA A 159 -3.76 5.01 34.35
CA ALA A 159 -2.89 4.48 33.30
C ALA A 159 -3.58 4.40 31.93
N LEU A 160 -4.89 4.13 31.90
CA LEU A 160 -5.73 4.15 30.69
C LEU A 160 -6.26 5.57 30.34
N SER A 161 -5.96 6.58 31.17
CA SER A 161 -6.16 7.98 30.74
C SER A 161 -5.05 8.34 29.76
N PRO A 162 -5.31 8.47 28.44
CA PRO A 162 -4.26 8.71 27.44
C PRO A 162 -3.47 10.00 27.68
N PHE A 163 -3.98 10.84 28.60
CA PHE A 163 -3.44 12.16 28.93
C PHE A 163 -2.96 12.30 30.39
N GLY A 164 -2.97 11.20 31.16
CA GLY A 164 -2.25 11.11 32.44
C GLY A 164 -0.74 11.00 32.25
N GLY A 165 0.04 11.10 33.32
CA GLY A 165 1.51 11.05 33.26
C GLY A 165 2.07 9.87 32.46
N VAL A 166 1.49 8.66 32.60
CA VAL A 166 1.86 7.46 31.86
C VAL A 166 1.52 7.57 30.37
N GLY A 167 0.32 8.10 30.02
CA GLY A 167 -0.07 8.28 28.62
C GLY A 167 0.80 9.28 27.87
N ARG A 168 1.24 10.35 28.53
CA ARG A 168 2.20 11.31 27.95
C ARG A 168 3.58 10.69 27.73
N GLY A 169 4.07 9.88 28.68
CA GLY A 169 5.31 9.14 28.52
C GLY A 169 5.28 8.21 27.31
N PHE A 170 4.15 7.54 27.08
CA PHE A 170 3.92 6.68 25.93
C PHE A 170 3.90 7.47 24.60
N CYS A 171 3.24 8.64 24.57
CA CYS A 171 3.28 9.54 23.41
C CYS A 171 4.71 10.05 23.13
N LEU A 172 5.43 10.44 24.16
CA LEU A 172 6.83 10.90 24.03
C LEU A 172 7.72 9.79 23.51
N LEU A 173 7.62 8.58 24.06
CA LEU A 173 8.36 7.40 23.58
C LEU A 173 8.09 7.14 22.11
N THR A 174 6.81 7.10 21.70
CA THR A 174 6.42 6.93 20.30
C THR A 174 7.06 7.99 19.41
N LEU A 175 6.98 9.27 19.81
CA LEU A 175 7.53 10.37 19.04
C LEU A 175 9.06 10.27 18.91
N VAL A 176 9.76 9.97 20.00
CA VAL A 176 11.23 9.79 20.00
C VAL A 176 11.64 8.64 19.08
N LEU A 177 11.00 7.49 19.18
CA LEU A 177 11.28 6.34 18.30
C LEU A 177 11.02 6.67 16.83
N CYS A 178 9.91 7.35 16.52
CA CYS A 178 9.62 7.80 15.16
C CYS A 178 10.69 8.77 14.65
N LEU A 179 11.08 9.78 15.45
CA LEU A 179 12.10 10.76 15.07
C LEU A 179 13.48 10.14 14.86
N LEU A 180 13.82 9.07 15.58
CA LEU A 180 15.08 8.33 15.40
C LEU A 180 15.07 7.45 14.14
N LEU A 181 13.97 6.72 13.89
CA LEU A 181 13.91 5.71 12.83
C LEU A 181 13.47 6.25 11.48
N LEU A 182 12.65 7.31 11.43
CA LEU A 182 12.21 7.90 10.15
C LEU A 182 13.38 8.38 9.27
N PRO A 183 14.42 9.09 9.80
CA PRO A 183 15.60 9.43 9.01
C PRO A 183 16.36 8.21 8.51
N ALA A 184 16.54 7.19 9.35
CA ALA A 184 17.24 5.96 9.01
C ALA A 184 16.53 5.16 7.90
N GLY A 185 15.21 5.18 7.86
CA GLY A 185 14.40 4.55 6.79
C GLY A 185 14.47 5.26 5.44
N MET A 186 15.12 6.42 5.33
CA MET A 186 15.41 7.18 4.12
C MET A 186 14.19 7.43 3.20
N SER A 187 12.96 7.40 3.74
CA SER A 187 11.71 7.62 3.01
C SER A 187 11.25 9.08 3.11
N ARG A 188 11.59 9.89 2.09
CA ARG A 188 11.19 11.31 2.03
C ARG A 188 9.66 11.50 2.10
N SER A 189 8.91 10.60 1.46
CA SER A 189 7.44 10.61 1.51
C SER A 189 6.90 10.40 2.92
N ALA A 190 7.51 9.52 3.71
CA ALA A 190 7.11 9.29 5.10
C ALA A 190 7.40 10.51 5.98
N TRP A 191 8.51 11.22 5.77
CA TRP A 191 8.82 12.45 6.51
C TRP A 191 7.82 13.56 6.23
N MET A 192 7.50 13.78 4.94
CA MET A 192 6.50 14.77 4.54
C MET A 192 5.12 14.41 5.10
N ALA A 193 4.75 13.14 5.06
CA ALA A 193 3.49 12.65 5.59
C ALA A 193 3.39 12.85 7.12
N ALA A 194 4.44 12.50 7.86
CA ALA A 194 4.52 12.69 9.31
C ALA A 194 4.39 14.18 9.68
N ALA A 195 5.13 15.06 8.99
CA ALA A 195 5.08 16.49 9.18
C ALA A 195 3.69 17.07 8.86
N ALA A 196 3.08 16.67 7.75
CA ALA A 196 1.73 17.09 7.35
C ALA A 196 0.68 16.68 8.39
N GLY A 197 0.73 15.43 8.88
CA GLY A 197 -0.16 14.94 9.92
C GLY A 197 0.02 15.69 11.25
N ALA A 198 1.26 15.91 11.68
CA ALA A 198 1.57 16.69 12.89
C ALA A 198 1.09 18.14 12.78
N MET A 199 1.34 18.80 11.65
CA MET A 199 0.88 20.15 11.38
C MET A 199 -0.66 20.23 11.36
N ALA A 200 -1.33 19.23 10.77
CA ALA A 200 -2.79 19.17 10.79
C ALA A 200 -3.33 19.07 12.22
N VAL A 201 -2.76 18.22 13.06
CA VAL A 201 -3.14 18.10 14.48
C VAL A 201 -2.91 19.42 15.20
N TYR A 202 -1.72 20.03 15.05
CA TYR A 202 -1.41 21.32 15.65
C TYR A 202 -2.39 22.40 15.19
N GLY A 203 -2.69 22.45 13.90
CA GLY A 203 -3.65 23.37 13.30
C GLY A 203 -5.06 23.21 13.87
N MET A 204 -5.53 21.97 14.05
CA MET A 204 -6.85 21.69 14.63
C MET A 204 -6.94 22.12 16.10
N HIS A 205 -5.88 21.92 16.89
CA HIS A 205 -5.83 22.37 18.28
C HIS A 205 -5.73 23.90 18.43
N ARG A 206 -5.03 24.57 17.53
CA ARG A 206 -4.72 26.01 17.59
C ARG A 206 -5.43 26.85 16.52
N TRP A 207 -6.50 26.35 15.94
CA TRP A 207 -7.19 26.98 14.80
C TRP A 207 -7.50 28.46 14.99
N ARG A 208 -8.03 28.85 16.15
CA ARG A 208 -8.35 30.24 16.46
C ARG A 208 -7.10 31.11 16.46
N SER A 209 -6.08 30.71 17.19
CA SER A 209 -4.80 31.45 17.28
C SER A 209 -4.11 31.56 15.92
N ILE A 210 -4.12 30.47 15.11
CA ILE A 210 -3.54 30.50 13.77
C ILE A 210 -4.31 31.43 12.85
N LYS A 211 -5.65 31.44 12.90
CA LYS A 211 -6.47 32.33 12.09
C LYS A 211 -6.20 33.83 12.43
N GLU A 212 -6.07 34.14 13.71
CA GLU A 212 -5.73 35.50 14.17
C GLU A 212 -4.30 35.86 13.73
N TRP A 213 -3.34 34.95 13.93
CA TRP A 213 -1.95 35.17 13.56
C TRP A 213 -1.78 35.31 12.03
N CYS A 214 -2.39 34.44 11.22
CA CYS A 214 -2.38 34.57 9.75
C CYS A 214 -3.03 35.87 9.29
N GLY A 215 -4.13 36.28 9.94
CA GLY A 215 -4.80 37.56 9.64
C GLY A 215 -3.89 38.76 9.90
N THR A 216 -3.10 38.74 10.98
CA THR A 216 -2.12 39.81 11.28
C THR A 216 -0.89 39.73 10.38
N LEU A 217 -0.40 38.53 10.10
CA LEU A 217 0.75 38.29 9.24
C LEU A 217 0.50 38.77 7.79
N LEU A 218 -0.65 38.41 7.23
CA LEU A 218 -1.01 38.78 5.85
C LEU A 218 -1.39 40.26 5.69
N ARG A 219 -1.72 40.96 6.80
CA ARG A 219 -1.98 42.40 6.79
C ARG A 219 -0.70 43.24 6.86
N SER A 220 0.41 42.67 7.30
CA SER A 220 1.67 43.38 7.46
C SER A 220 2.60 43.13 6.26
N ARG A 221 3.24 44.18 5.70
CA ARG A 221 4.23 44.03 4.62
C ARG A 221 5.37 43.10 5.01
N LYS A 222 5.84 43.17 6.26
CA LYS A 222 6.89 42.25 6.79
C LYS A 222 6.38 40.81 6.85
N GLY A 223 5.13 40.60 7.19
CA GLY A 223 4.52 39.26 7.22
C GLY A 223 4.37 38.66 5.84
N MET A 224 3.93 39.43 4.84
CA MET A 224 3.88 38.97 3.44
C MET A 224 5.28 38.63 2.89
N MET A 225 6.30 39.43 3.22
CA MET A 225 7.67 39.13 2.86
C MET A 225 8.18 37.83 3.52
N ALA A 226 7.85 37.61 4.81
CA ALA A 226 8.21 36.38 5.50
C ALA A 226 7.55 35.14 4.88
N VAL A 227 6.25 35.23 4.52
CA VAL A 227 5.53 34.16 3.81
C VAL A 227 6.18 33.89 2.45
N GLY A 228 6.48 34.96 1.68
CA GLY A 228 7.18 34.84 0.41
C GLY A 228 8.56 34.20 0.54
N ALA A 229 9.37 34.63 1.50
CA ALA A 229 10.68 34.04 1.77
C ALA A 229 10.59 32.56 2.19
N THR A 230 9.61 32.21 3.02
CA THR A 230 9.37 30.80 3.40
C THR A 230 8.97 29.94 2.20
N LEU A 231 8.13 30.50 1.31
CA LEU A 231 7.70 29.80 0.09
C LEU A 231 8.90 29.57 -0.85
N VAL A 232 9.75 30.58 -1.05
CA VAL A 232 10.98 30.47 -1.85
C VAL A 232 11.93 29.45 -1.23
N LEU A 233 12.09 29.43 0.10
CA LEU A 233 12.90 28.44 0.80
C LEU A 233 12.34 27.02 0.62
N CYS A 234 11.04 26.82 0.74
CA CYS A 234 10.39 25.53 0.52
C CYS A 234 10.57 25.04 -0.94
N ILE A 235 10.43 25.95 -1.93
CA ILE A 235 10.67 25.66 -3.33
C ILE A 235 12.15 25.28 -3.56
N GLY A 236 13.08 26.04 -2.98
CA GLY A 236 14.53 25.74 -3.06
C GLY A 236 14.91 24.41 -2.43
N MET A 237 14.36 24.09 -1.26
CA MET A 237 14.55 22.78 -0.62
C MET A 237 13.94 21.64 -1.45
N GLY A 238 12.76 21.85 -2.03
CA GLY A 238 12.11 20.88 -2.93
C GLY A 238 12.95 20.63 -4.18
N TRP A 239 13.49 21.70 -4.78
CA TRP A 239 14.41 21.63 -5.91
C TRP A 239 15.69 20.87 -5.58
N GLY A 240 16.34 21.19 -4.44
CA GLY A 240 17.52 20.48 -3.98
C GLY A 240 17.26 19.00 -3.71
N ALA A 241 16.13 18.68 -3.07
CA ALA A 241 15.72 17.30 -2.81
C ALA A 241 15.43 16.51 -4.11
N PHE A 242 14.94 17.17 -5.16
CA PHE A 242 14.76 16.57 -6.48
C PHE A 242 16.10 16.16 -7.10
N HIS A 243 17.10 17.06 -7.08
CA HIS A 243 18.40 16.80 -7.68
C HIS A 243 19.23 15.74 -6.97
N LEU A 244 19.02 15.53 -5.65
CA LEU A 244 19.72 14.49 -4.87
C LEU A 244 19.43 13.04 -5.31
N LYS A 245 18.28 12.78 -5.95
CA LYS A 245 17.89 11.46 -6.50
C LYS A 245 17.09 11.62 -7.79
N LYS A 246 17.73 12.24 -8.80
CA LYS A 246 17.10 12.59 -10.09
C LYS A 246 16.46 11.39 -10.78
N ASP A 247 17.15 10.25 -10.86
CA ASP A 247 16.64 9.06 -11.55
C ASP A 247 15.39 8.47 -10.89
N SER A 248 15.35 8.45 -9.57
CA SER A 248 14.15 8.00 -8.83
C SER A 248 12.96 8.94 -9.00
N ALA A 249 13.20 10.24 -9.16
CA ALA A 249 12.16 11.23 -9.43
C ALA A 249 11.66 11.13 -10.87
N ASN A 250 12.57 11.05 -11.84
CA ASN A 250 12.25 10.89 -13.27
C ASN A 250 11.51 9.57 -13.52
N GLY A 251 11.91 8.48 -12.85
CA GLY A 251 11.22 7.21 -12.94
C GLY A 251 9.77 7.31 -12.46
N ARG A 252 9.50 8.03 -11.37
CA ARG A 252 8.11 8.26 -10.90
C ARG A 252 7.31 9.14 -11.85
N LEU A 253 7.91 10.19 -12.41
CA LEU A 253 7.23 11.04 -13.38
C LEU A 253 6.84 10.25 -14.63
N LEU A 254 7.74 9.41 -15.15
CA LEU A 254 7.42 8.50 -16.24
C LEU A 254 6.28 7.54 -15.86
N MET A 255 6.35 6.91 -14.68
CA MET A 255 5.28 6.03 -14.20
C MET A 255 3.93 6.74 -14.16
N TRP A 256 3.88 7.97 -13.66
CA TRP A 256 2.63 8.73 -13.58
C TRP A 256 2.11 9.12 -14.96
N LYS A 257 3.01 9.52 -15.87
CA LYS A 257 2.69 9.84 -17.27
C LYS A 257 2.06 8.65 -17.99
N VAL A 258 2.69 7.47 -17.89
CA VAL A 258 2.20 6.22 -18.50
C VAL A 258 0.91 5.75 -17.84
N ALA A 259 0.80 5.84 -16.51
CA ALA A 259 -0.44 5.49 -15.78
C ALA A 259 -1.61 6.39 -16.20
N CYS A 260 -1.38 7.70 -16.43
CA CYS A 260 -2.40 8.60 -16.95
C CYS A 260 -2.86 8.22 -18.38
N GLN A 261 -1.96 7.71 -19.22
CA GLN A 261 -2.35 7.19 -20.55
C GLN A 261 -3.24 5.94 -20.42
N ALA A 262 -2.86 5.00 -19.52
CA ALA A 262 -3.70 3.84 -19.25
C ALA A 262 -5.10 4.23 -18.71
N ILE A 263 -5.19 5.24 -17.83
CA ILE A 263 -6.48 5.77 -17.33
C ILE A 263 -7.30 6.35 -18.49
N ALA A 264 -6.67 7.11 -19.40
CA ALA A 264 -7.37 7.73 -20.53
C ALA A 264 -7.99 6.69 -21.48
N GLU A 265 -7.41 5.50 -21.60
CA GLU A 265 -7.96 4.41 -22.43
C GLU A 265 -9.21 3.74 -21.80
N ARG A 266 -9.25 3.59 -20.47
CA ARG A 266 -10.37 2.98 -19.75
C ARG A 266 -10.79 3.82 -18.52
N PRO A 267 -11.29 5.04 -18.73
CA PRO A 267 -11.49 6.00 -17.64
C PRO A 267 -12.56 5.60 -16.64
N TRP A 268 -13.58 4.84 -17.06
CA TRP A 268 -14.72 4.52 -16.19
C TRP A 268 -14.63 3.18 -15.50
N THR A 269 -14.16 2.14 -16.18
CA THR A 269 -14.14 0.77 -15.67
C THR A 269 -12.78 0.35 -15.11
N GLY A 270 -11.69 0.98 -15.57
CA GLY A 270 -10.33 0.55 -15.30
C GLY A 270 -10.01 -0.84 -15.88
N TYR A 271 -9.00 -1.47 -15.33
CA TYR A 271 -8.46 -2.76 -15.78
C TYR A 271 -8.69 -3.91 -14.79
N GLY A 272 -9.39 -3.66 -13.70
CA GLY A 272 -9.64 -4.64 -12.63
C GLY A 272 -8.59 -4.63 -11.51
N ALA A 273 -8.87 -5.36 -10.44
CA ALA A 273 -8.07 -5.35 -9.21
C ALA A 273 -6.59 -5.72 -9.41
N GLU A 274 -6.29 -6.66 -10.29
CA GLU A 274 -4.95 -7.14 -10.60
C GLU A 274 -4.40 -6.56 -11.93
N GLY A 275 -5.14 -5.66 -12.58
CA GLY A 275 -4.85 -5.18 -13.94
C GLY A 275 -3.79 -4.08 -14.06
N PHE A 276 -3.24 -3.53 -12.96
CA PHE A 276 -2.28 -2.43 -13.03
C PHE A 276 -0.99 -2.80 -13.78
N PRO A 277 -0.29 -3.93 -13.48
CA PRO A 277 0.99 -4.24 -14.11
C PRO A 277 0.88 -4.37 -15.63
N THR A 278 -0.17 -5.03 -16.11
CA THR A 278 -0.41 -5.25 -17.53
C THR A 278 -0.82 -3.96 -18.24
N ALA A 279 -1.78 -3.22 -17.68
CA ALA A 279 -2.21 -1.94 -18.23
C ALA A 279 -1.05 -0.95 -18.36
N TYR A 280 -0.22 -0.88 -17.33
CA TYR A 280 0.98 -0.05 -17.34
C TYR A 280 1.99 -0.50 -18.41
N ALA A 281 2.29 -1.80 -18.49
CA ALA A 281 3.24 -2.34 -19.44
C ALA A 281 2.80 -2.13 -20.90
N GLU A 282 1.51 -2.34 -21.20
CA GLU A 282 0.95 -2.08 -22.53
C GLU A 282 0.94 -0.59 -22.88
N ALA A 283 0.63 0.29 -21.93
CA ALA A 283 0.70 1.72 -22.14
C ALA A 283 2.16 2.18 -22.36
N GLN A 284 3.13 1.64 -21.60
CA GLN A 284 4.55 1.91 -21.76
C GLN A 284 5.08 1.42 -23.12
N GLU A 285 4.68 0.20 -23.54
CA GLU A 285 4.98 -0.37 -24.85
C GLU A 285 4.52 0.59 -25.96
N ARG A 286 3.26 1.03 -25.95
CA ARG A 286 2.74 1.99 -26.93
C ARG A 286 3.44 3.35 -26.88
N TYR A 287 3.76 3.84 -25.68
CA TYR A 287 4.46 5.10 -25.48
C TYR A 287 5.83 5.09 -26.15
N PHE A 288 6.64 4.06 -25.95
CA PHE A 288 7.96 3.97 -26.55
C PHE A 288 7.93 3.56 -28.04
N ALA A 289 6.98 2.71 -28.45
CA ALA A 289 6.77 2.34 -29.85
C ALA A 289 6.38 3.53 -30.72
N SER A 290 5.63 4.50 -30.17
CA SER A 290 5.27 5.75 -30.90
C SER A 290 6.41 6.74 -31.07
N GLY A 291 7.61 6.47 -30.52
CA GLY A 291 8.75 7.35 -30.58
C GLY A 291 8.73 8.58 -29.65
N GLN A 292 7.72 8.69 -28.80
CA GLN A 292 7.56 9.84 -27.88
C GLN A 292 8.57 9.87 -26.72
N GLY A 293 9.15 8.74 -26.35
CA GLY A 293 10.04 8.61 -25.19
C GLY A 293 11.38 9.30 -25.39
N THR A 294 11.80 10.11 -24.40
CA THR A 294 13.16 10.68 -24.35
C THR A 294 14.19 9.63 -23.92
N GLU A 295 15.47 9.86 -24.18
CA GLU A 295 16.56 8.98 -23.72
C GLU A 295 16.60 8.85 -22.19
N GLU A 296 16.32 9.94 -21.45
CA GLU A 296 16.24 9.90 -19.99
C GLU A 296 15.07 9.02 -19.53
N GLU A 297 13.91 9.10 -20.19
CA GLU A 297 12.74 8.26 -19.88
C GLU A 297 13.01 6.78 -20.23
N ARG A 298 13.66 6.50 -21.35
CA ARG A 298 14.10 5.13 -21.71
C ARG A 298 15.02 4.56 -20.64
N HIS A 299 15.99 5.35 -20.17
CA HIS A 299 16.94 4.92 -19.14
C HIS A 299 16.26 4.54 -17.82
N VAL A 300 15.27 5.33 -17.36
CA VAL A 300 14.57 5.09 -16.08
C VAL A 300 13.37 4.15 -16.18
N ALA A 301 12.99 3.72 -17.38
CA ALA A 301 11.88 2.81 -17.60
C ALA A 301 11.97 1.55 -16.72
N GLY A 302 10.83 1.04 -16.26
CA GLY A 302 10.74 -0.11 -15.37
C GLY A 302 9.41 -0.85 -15.54
N THR A 303 9.27 -1.96 -14.81
CA THR A 303 8.06 -2.78 -14.75
C THR A 303 7.45 -2.71 -13.34
N PRO A 304 6.82 -1.58 -12.96
CA PRO A 304 6.29 -1.41 -11.62
C PRO A 304 5.00 -2.21 -11.43
N GLU A 305 4.84 -2.80 -10.25
CA GLU A 305 3.58 -3.43 -9.83
C GLU A 305 2.52 -2.40 -9.41
N HIS A 306 2.95 -1.17 -9.07
CA HIS A 306 2.12 -0.05 -8.61
C HIS A 306 2.68 1.27 -9.10
N ALA A 307 1.82 2.30 -9.26
CA ALA A 307 2.23 3.63 -9.69
C ALA A 307 3.10 4.41 -8.68
N PHE A 308 3.40 3.86 -7.49
CA PHE A 308 3.90 4.62 -6.35
C PHE A 308 3.06 5.89 -6.07
N ASN A 309 1.79 5.78 -6.38
CA ASN A 309 0.74 6.76 -6.14
C ASN A 309 -0.59 6.01 -6.11
N GLU A 310 -1.21 5.90 -4.93
CA GLU A 310 -2.44 5.12 -4.77
C GLU A 310 -3.61 5.70 -5.56
N TYR A 311 -3.66 7.01 -5.73
CA TYR A 311 -4.73 7.66 -6.50
C TYR A 311 -4.69 7.22 -7.95
N LEU A 312 -3.51 7.17 -8.56
CA LEU A 312 -3.31 6.67 -9.91
C LEU A 312 -3.51 5.14 -9.98
N THR A 313 -3.00 4.40 -9.00
CA THR A 313 -3.18 2.94 -8.93
C THR A 313 -4.66 2.57 -8.89
N VAL A 314 -5.44 3.25 -8.04
CA VAL A 314 -6.90 3.03 -7.95
C VAL A 314 -7.61 3.46 -9.22
N ALA A 315 -7.22 4.58 -9.83
CA ALA A 315 -7.81 5.05 -11.08
C ALA A 315 -7.52 4.08 -12.25
N VAL A 316 -6.32 3.50 -12.35
CA VAL A 316 -6.02 2.45 -13.34
C VAL A 316 -6.83 1.19 -13.06
N LYS A 317 -6.91 0.74 -11.81
CA LYS A 317 -7.61 -0.50 -11.45
C LYS A 317 -9.13 -0.38 -11.59
N TYR A 318 -9.72 0.70 -11.09
CA TYR A 318 -11.18 0.83 -10.92
C TYR A 318 -11.79 2.04 -11.63
N GLY A 319 -11.02 2.73 -12.46
CA GLY A 319 -11.45 3.93 -13.16
C GLY A 319 -11.65 5.13 -12.22
N ILE A 320 -12.14 6.23 -12.79
CA ILE A 320 -12.45 7.47 -12.07
C ILE A 320 -13.51 7.24 -11.00
N GLY A 321 -14.48 6.36 -11.25
CA GLY A 321 -15.52 6.00 -10.27
C GLY A 321 -14.92 5.41 -8.98
N GLY A 322 -13.96 4.49 -9.10
CA GLY A 322 -13.24 3.91 -7.97
C GLY A 322 -12.42 4.96 -7.20
N LEU A 323 -11.73 5.85 -7.91
CA LEU A 323 -11.00 6.97 -7.31
C LEU A 323 -11.93 7.90 -6.52
N VAL A 324 -13.04 8.31 -7.11
CA VAL A 324 -14.05 9.17 -6.44
C VAL A 324 -14.61 8.47 -5.21
N GLY A 325 -14.92 7.18 -5.29
CA GLY A 325 -15.38 6.37 -4.14
C GLY A 325 -14.35 6.34 -3.01
N MET A 326 -13.08 6.07 -3.32
CA MET A 326 -11.99 6.08 -2.34
C MET A 326 -11.84 7.45 -1.67
N LEU A 327 -11.84 8.54 -2.45
CA LEU A 327 -11.75 9.89 -1.92
C LEU A 327 -12.96 10.24 -1.04
N ALA A 328 -14.17 9.86 -1.45
CA ALA A 328 -15.40 10.08 -0.67
C ALA A 328 -15.32 9.37 0.70
N ILE A 329 -14.85 8.11 0.73
CA ILE A 329 -14.64 7.37 1.98
C ILE A 329 -13.62 8.09 2.88
N GLY A 330 -12.46 8.47 2.33
CA GLY A 330 -11.40 9.17 3.07
C GLY A 330 -11.86 10.52 3.63
N ILE A 331 -12.54 11.33 2.81
CA ILE A 331 -13.09 12.63 3.22
C ILE A 331 -14.17 12.43 4.29
N THR A 332 -15.04 11.44 4.14
CA THR A 332 -16.08 11.14 5.14
C THR A 332 -15.43 10.75 6.47
N ALA A 333 -14.44 9.85 6.47
CA ALA A 333 -13.71 9.46 7.68
C ALA A 333 -13.03 10.67 8.35
N PHE A 334 -12.41 11.56 7.55
CA PHE A 334 -11.79 12.78 8.05
C PHE A 334 -12.80 13.75 8.68
N VAL A 335 -13.93 14.00 8.01
CA VAL A 335 -15.02 14.83 8.54
C VAL A 335 -15.60 14.22 9.82
N CYS A 336 -15.73 12.90 9.87
CA CYS A 336 -16.16 12.18 11.08
C CYS A 336 -15.18 12.39 12.24
N ALA A 337 -13.88 12.29 11.98
CA ALA A 337 -12.83 12.52 12.96
C ALA A 337 -12.85 13.98 13.49
N LEU A 338 -13.04 14.96 12.60
CA LEU A 338 -13.17 16.36 12.99
C LEU A 338 -14.40 16.61 13.87
N ARG A 339 -15.58 16.11 13.46
CA ARG A 339 -16.83 16.25 14.21
C ARG A 339 -16.76 15.55 15.56
N GLY A 340 -16.09 14.40 15.62
CA GLY A 340 -15.82 13.64 16.85
C GLY A 340 -14.72 14.25 17.72
N ARG A 341 -14.03 15.30 17.28
CA ARG A 341 -12.82 15.88 17.90
C ARG A 341 -11.69 14.85 18.09
N ALA A 342 -11.65 13.83 17.26
CA ALA A 342 -10.60 12.82 17.22
C ALA A 342 -9.39 13.33 16.39
N TYR A 343 -8.78 14.43 16.83
CA TYR A 343 -7.76 15.14 16.04
C TYR A 343 -6.54 14.30 15.72
N GLY A 344 -6.15 13.37 16.61
CA GLY A 344 -5.09 12.40 16.33
C GLY A 344 -5.40 11.51 15.13
N MET A 345 -6.65 10.98 15.07
CA MET A 345 -7.12 10.17 13.94
C MET A 345 -7.22 11.02 12.65
N ALA A 346 -7.71 12.25 12.76
CA ALA A 346 -7.74 13.18 11.61
C ALA A 346 -6.33 13.45 11.07
N GLY A 347 -5.35 13.68 11.95
CA GLY A 347 -3.95 13.82 11.57
C GLY A 347 -3.36 12.57 10.94
N ALA A 348 -3.69 11.39 11.47
CA ALA A 348 -3.28 10.11 10.89
C ALA A 348 -3.87 9.89 9.48
N LEU A 349 -5.14 10.28 9.24
CA LEU A 349 -5.74 10.27 7.91
C LEU A 349 -5.01 11.21 6.94
N VAL A 350 -4.61 12.40 7.39
CA VAL A 350 -3.78 13.32 6.58
C VAL A 350 -2.43 12.68 6.27
N THR A 351 -1.77 12.05 7.25
CA THR A 351 -0.51 11.32 7.04
C THR A 351 -0.68 10.24 5.97
N VAL A 352 -1.72 9.40 6.09
CA VAL A 352 -2.00 8.34 5.10
C VAL A 352 -2.24 8.94 3.71
N ALA A 353 -3.04 10.01 3.60
CA ALA A 353 -3.34 10.65 2.32
C ALA A 353 -2.08 11.23 1.65
N VAL A 354 -1.22 11.90 2.40
CA VAL A 354 0.05 12.44 1.89
C VAL A 354 1.02 11.32 1.51
N PHE A 355 1.11 10.26 2.32
CA PHE A 355 1.96 9.12 2.03
C PHE A 355 1.50 8.35 0.78
N ALA A 356 0.19 8.16 0.63
CA ALA A 356 -0.44 7.51 -0.52
C ALA A 356 -0.19 8.23 -1.85
N PHE A 357 0.13 9.54 -1.83
CA PHE A 357 0.48 10.31 -3.03
C PHE A 357 1.82 9.88 -3.66
N SER A 358 2.73 9.30 -2.89
CA SER A 358 4.06 8.89 -3.38
C SER A 358 4.52 7.52 -2.90
N ALA A 359 3.58 6.67 -2.48
CA ALA A 359 3.77 5.31 -2.01
C ALA A 359 2.56 4.42 -2.35
N TYR A 360 2.55 3.19 -1.83
CA TYR A 360 1.52 2.17 -2.11
C TYR A 360 0.99 1.49 -0.83
N PRO A 361 0.51 2.27 0.19
CA PRO A 361 0.10 1.72 1.47
C PRO A 361 -1.11 0.78 1.42
N PHE A 362 -1.98 0.88 0.41
CA PHE A 362 -3.20 0.07 0.30
C PHE A 362 -2.96 -1.30 -0.36
N GLN A 363 -1.75 -1.51 -0.90
CA GLN A 363 -1.35 -2.79 -1.50
C GLN A 363 -0.75 -3.74 -0.45
N LEU A 364 -0.60 -3.29 0.80
CA LEU A 364 0.00 -4.04 1.91
C LEU A 364 -1.05 -4.29 2.99
N PRO A 365 -1.42 -5.56 3.28
CA PRO A 365 -2.50 -5.88 4.22
C PRO A 365 -2.21 -5.44 5.66
N ASP A 366 -0.95 -5.49 6.08
CA ASP A 366 -0.45 -4.98 7.34
C ASP A 366 -0.65 -3.47 7.48
N PHE A 367 -0.19 -2.68 6.51
CA PHE A 367 -0.41 -1.23 6.51
C PHE A 367 -1.89 -0.88 6.40
N LEU A 368 -2.62 -1.55 5.51
CA LEU A 368 -4.04 -1.32 5.29
C LEU A 368 -4.86 -1.59 6.55
N SER A 369 -4.46 -2.54 7.39
CA SER A 369 -5.11 -2.82 8.67
C SER A 369 -5.13 -1.59 9.59
N ALA A 370 -4.03 -0.85 9.68
CA ALA A 370 -3.96 0.41 10.43
C ALA A 370 -4.82 1.51 9.79
N VAL A 371 -4.83 1.62 8.46
CA VAL A 371 -5.71 2.57 7.74
C VAL A 371 -7.18 2.29 8.03
N VAL A 372 -7.56 1.01 8.05
CA VAL A 372 -8.93 0.58 8.41
C VAL A 372 -9.27 1.03 9.84
N VAL A 373 -8.38 0.87 10.81
CA VAL A 373 -8.62 1.34 12.18
C VAL A 373 -8.81 2.86 12.21
N VAL A 374 -7.90 3.61 11.56
CA VAL A 374 -7.93 5.09 11.52
C VAL A 374 -9.22 5.61 10.87
N GLY A 375 -9.76 4.90 9.88
CA GLY A 375 -11.01 5.26 9.21
C GLY A 375 -12.27 4.78 9.95
N ALA A 376 -12.31 3.51 10.37
CA ALA A 376 -13.49 2.87 10.93
C ALA A 376 -13.90 3.42 12.31
N VAL A 377 -12.93 3.81 13.15
CA VAL A 377 -13.21 4.36 14.49
C VAL A 377 -13.99 5.67 14.42
N PRO A 378 -13.55 6.72 13.69
CA PRO A 378 -14.33 7.94 13.54
C PRO A 378 -15.71 7.73 12.90
N PHE A 379 -15.78 6.79 11.93
CA PHE A 379 -17.04 6.47 11.27
C PHE A 379 -18.07 5.88 12.23
N GLY A 380 -17.67 4.92 13.07
CA GLY A 380 -18.53 4.33 14.11
C GLY A 380 -19.05 5.37 15.11
N LEU A 381 -18.23 6.37 15.46
CA LEU A 381 -18.63 7.46 16.34
C LEU A 381 -19.68 8.39 15.71
N LEU A 382 -19.51 8.76 14.45
CA LEU A 382 -20.47 9.60 13.74
C LEU A 382 -21.79 8.90 13.59
N PHE A 383 -21.78 7.64 13.21
CA PHE A 383 -22.98 6.83 13.05
C PHE A 383 -23.84 6.85 14.30
N ARG A 384 -23.20 6.64 15.45
CA ARG A 384 -23.86 6.76 16.75
C ARG A 384 -24.42 8.16 17.02
N HIS A 385 -23.68 9.21 16.64
CA HIS A 385 -24.15 10.59 16.84
C HIS A 385 -25.38 10.89 15.99
N GLY A 386 -25.37 10.46 14.74
CA GLY A 386 -26.51 10.57 13.82
C GLY A 386 -27.76 9.88 14.37
N LEU A 387 -27.62 8.62 14.82
CA LEU A 387 -28.71 7.88 15.45
C LEU A 387 -29.29 8.59 16.66
N HIS A 388 -28.44 9.25 17.44
CA HIS A 388 -28.90 9.98 18.61
C HIS A 388 -29.60 11.30 18.30
N GLU A 389 -29.13 12.06 17.33
CA GLU A 389 -29.83 13.29 16.91
C GLU A 389 -31.19 12.97 16.28
N LEU A 390 -31.28 11.89 15.53
CA LEU A 390 -32.56 11.36 15.05
C LEU A 390 -33.49 11.00 16.22
N ARG A 391 -32.98 10.33 17.26
CA ARG A 391 -33.77 9.99 18.46
C ARG A 391 -34.21 11.20 19.26
N LYS A 392 -33.39 12.27 19.36
CA LYS A 392 -33.79 13.53 20.00
C LYS A 392 -34.87 14.28 19.21
N ALA A 393 -34.72 14.35 17.90
CA ALA A 393 -35.74 14.93 17.04
C ALA A 393 -37.08 14.18 17.18
N CYS A 394 -37.01 12.87 17.37
CA CYS A 394 -38.14 11.99 17.69
C CYS A 394 -38.90 12.35 18.96
N ILE A 395 -38.14 12.71 20.03
CA ILE A 395 -38.71 13.05 21.34
C ILE A 395 -39.32 14.48 21.36
N LEU A 396 -38.80 15.37 20.51
CA LEU A 396 -39.21 16.80 20.45
C LEU A 396 -40.39 17.06 19.52
N THR A 397 -40.74 16.15 18.63
CA THR A 397 -41.82 16.28 17.67
C THR A 397 -42.92 15.26 17.95
N SER A 398 -44.19 15.67 17.99
CA SER A 398 -45.37 14.80 18.12
C SER A 398 -45.53 13.79 16.98
N PHE A 399 -44.56 13.70 16.06
CA PHE A 399 -44.44 12.73 14.98
C PHE A 399 -43.72 11.43 15.41
N TYR A 400 -44.05 10.90 16.58
CA TYR A 400 -43.45 9.69 17.17
C TYR A 400 -43.38 8.48 16.22
N LYS A 401 -44.38 8.27 15.37
CA LYS A 401 -44.42 7.15 14.42
C LYS A 401 -43.44 7.28 13.26
N ALA A 402 -43.33 8.46 12.62
CA ALA A 402 -42.49 8.65 11.42
C ALA A 402 -40.97 8.66 11.75
N THR A 403 -40.62 9.12 12.95
CA THR A 403 -39.23 9.24 13.39
C THR A 403 -38.68 7.95 14.01
N ASN A 404 -39.55 7.10 14.60
CA ASN A 404 -39.15 5.76 15.00
C ASN A 404 -38.81 4.90 13.77
N THR A 405 -39.57 5.05 12.68
CA THR A 405 -39.29 4.42 11.39
C THR A 405 -37.93 4.85 10.83
N SER A 406 -37.56 6.13 10.95
CA SER A 406 -36.24 6.63 10.50
C SER A 406 -35.07 6.06 11.29
N TYR A 407 -35.22 5.87 12.60
CA TYR A 407 -34.21 5.21 13.45
C TYR A 407 -34.05 3.72 13.07
N GLU A 408 -35.17 3.01 12.89
CA GLU A 408 -35.18 1.60 12.49
C GLU A 408 -34.55 1.42 11.10
N VAL A 409 -34.82 2.30 10.15
CA VAL A 409 -34.22 2.27 8.81
C VAL A 409 -32.71 2.48 8.88
N VAL A 410 -32.23 3.45 9.65
CA VAL A 410 -30.80 3.70 9.79
C VAL A 410 -30.09 2.55 10.49
N ALA A 411 -30.69 1.98 11.56
CA ALA A 411 -30.17 0.81 12.24
C ALA A 411 -30.15 -0.42 11.32
N PHE A 412 -31.18 -0.60 10.50
CA PHE A 412 -31.27 -1.66 9.51
C PHE A 412 -30.22 -1.54 8.41
N VAL A 413 -30.04 -0.34 7.84
CA VAL A 413 -28.98 -0.07 6.83
C VAL A 413 -27.60 -0.38 7.42
N PHE A 414 -27.35 0.00 8.66
CA PHE A 414 -26.09 -0.30 9.34
C PHE A 414 -25.87 -1.80 9.55
N ALA A 415 -26.91 -2.51 9.97
CA ALA A 415 -26.86 -3.96 10.12
C ALA A 415 -26.59 -4.64 8.76
N LEU A 416 -27.23 -4.18 7.69
CA LEU A 416 -26.99 -4.66 6.32
C LEU A 416 -25.53 -4.40 5.88
N LEU A 417 -25.01 -3.20 6.09
CA LEU A 417 -23.61 -2.87 5.74
C LEU A 417 -22.62 -3.73 6.54
N SER A 418 -22.84 -3.88 7.86
CA SER A 418 -21.99 -4.72 8.69
C SER A 418 -22.04 -6.20 8.28
N THR A 419 -23.23 -6.72 7.98
CA THR A 419 -23.42 -8.08 7.47
C THR A 419 -22.75 -8.25 6.10
N GLY A 420 -22.92 -7.29 5.19
CA GLY A 420 -22.29 -7.30 3.87
C GLY A 420 -20.77 -7.35 3.96
N ILE A 421 -20.16 -6.54 4.82
CA ILE A 421 -18.72 -6.56 5.06
C ILE A 421 -18.24 -7.93 5.57
N VAL A 422 -18.97 -8.53 6.51
CA VAL A 422 -18.61 -9.86 7.05
C VAL A 422 -18.76 -10.95 5.99
N VAL A 423 -19.85 -10.95 5.23
CA VAL A 423 -20.09 -11.93 4.15
C VAL A 423 -19.01 -11.83 3.07
N MET A 424 -18.72 -10.61 2.59
CA MET A 424 -17.63 -10.38 1.64
C MET A 424 -16.28 -10.81 2.23
N GLY A 425 -16.03 -10.51 3.50
CA GLY A 425 -14.81 -10.91 4.21
C GLY A 425 -14.65 -12.42 4.27
N ILE A 426 -15.71 -13.18 4.54
CA ILE A 426 -15.70 -14.65 4.58
C ILE A 426 -15.40 -15.22 3.18
N GLU A 427 -16.05 -14.69 2.14
CA GLU A 427 -15.83 -15.14 0.76
C GLU A 427 -14.39 -14.89 0.31
N GLN A 428 -13.89 -13.69 0.52
CA GLN A 428 -12.49 -13.35 0.22
C GLN A 428 -11.51 -14.20 1.03
N THR A 429 -11.83 -14.49 2.29
CA THR A 429 -10.98 -15.36 3.13
C THR A 429 -10.79 -16.73 2.49
N ARG A 430 -11.85 -17.36 1.99
CA ARG A 430 -11.77 -18.68 1.35
C ARG A 430 -10.84 -18.65 0.14
N THR A 431 -10.98 -17.62 -0.69
CA THR A 431 -10.14 -17.42 -1.87
C THR A 431 -8.67 -17.27 -1.49
N TRP A 432 -8.36 -16.41 -0.52
CA TRP A 432 -6.98 -16.15 -0.12
C TRP A 432 -6.34 -17.30 0.67
N GLN A 433 -7.13 -18.08 1.43
CA GLN A 433 -6.64 -19.29 2.08
C GLN A 433 -6.28 -20.38 1.05
N ALA A 434 -7.12 -20.58 0.03
CA ALA A 434 -6.81 -21.51 -1.05
C ALA A 434 -5.53 -21.09 -1.82
N ARG A 435 -5.37 -19.79 -2.08
CA ARG A 435 -4.15 -19.21 -2.67
C ARG A 435 -2.91 -19.46 -1.77
N HIS A 436 -3.05 -19.26 -0.48
CA HIS A 436 -1.97 -19.49 0.49
C HIS A 436 -1.49 -20.95 0.51
N GLU A 437 -2.42 -21.89 0.55
CA GLU A 437 -2.09 -23.33 0.53
C GLU A 437 -1.44 -23.75 -0.78
N ALA A 438 -1.98 -23.32 -1.92
CA ALA A 438 -1.40 -23.61 -3.23
C ALA A 438 0.01 -23.01 -3.37
N ALA A 439 0.24 -21.80 -2.87
CA ALA A 439 1.56 -21.19 -2.88
C ALA A 439 2.59 -21.91 -1.99
N LYS A 440 2.14 -22.56 -0.90
CA LYS A 440 3.00 -23.44 -0.10
C LYS A 440 3.41 -24.70 -0.86
N GLU A 441 2.47 -25.35 -1.56
CA GLU A 441 2.74 -26.53 -2.38
C GLU A 441 3.73 -26.17 -3.50
N TRP A 442 3.49 -25.08 -4.23
CA TRP A 442 4.40 -24.57 -5.25
C TRP A 442 5.82 -24.31 -4.71
N ARG A 443 5.95 -23.70 -3.52
CA ARG A 443 7.26 -23.46 -2.91
C ARG A 443 8.09 -24.73 -2.77
N ASN A 444 7.46 -25.85 -2.42
CA ASN A 444 8.16 -27.12 -2.27
C ASN A 444 8.67 -27.64 -3.63
N ALA A 445 7.87 -27.54 -4.68
CA ALA A 445 8.22 -27.93 -6.04
C ALA A 445 9.24 -26.97 -6.70
N ARG A 446 9.29 -25.70 -6.26
CA ARG A 446 10.16 -24.65 -6.82
C ARG A 446 11.66 -24.95 -6.68
N THR A 447 12.06 -25.76 -5.72
CA THR A 447 13.46 -26.22 -5.57
C THR A 447 13.94 -26.94 -6.82
N LEU A 448 13.10 -27.79 -7.43
CA LEU A 448 13.41 -28.51 -8.66
C LEU A 448 13.58 -27.58 -9.87
N TYR A 449 12.78 -26.49 -9.91
CA TYR A 449 12.93 -25.46 -10.93
C TYR A 449 14.31 -24.77 -10.85
N HIS A 450 14.79 -24.47 -9.64
CA HIS A 450 16.12 -23.87 -9.45
C HIS A 450 17.26 -24.87 -9.75
N MET A 451 16.99 -26.16 -9.68
CA MET A 451 17.90 -27.24 -10.11
C MET A 451 17.81 -27.54 -11.61
N GLU A 452 17.02 -26.78 -12.36
CA GLU A 452 16.79 -26.94 -13.80
C GLU A 452 16.21 -28.32 -14.21
N ALA A 453 15.58 -29.03 -13.27
CA ALA A 453 14.92 -30.32 -13.51
C ALA A 453 13.54 -30.12 -14.20
N TYR A 454 13.53 -29.47 -15.37
CA TYR A 454 12.32 -28.94 -16.01
C TYR A 454 11.26 -29.98 -16.36
N SER A 455 11.64 -31.20 -16.71
CA SER A 455 10.67 -32.28 -16.97
C SER A 455 9.87 -32.65 -15.73
N VAL A 456 10.53 -32.78 -14.57
CA VAL A 456 9.87 -33.06 -13.30
C VAL A 456 9.04 -31.86 -12.85
N VAL A 457 9.55 -30.64 -13.07
CA VAL A 457 8.79 -29.40 -12.79
C VAL A 457 7.48 -29.36 -13.56
N CYS A 458 7.47 -29.77 -14.85
CA CYS A 458 6.23 -29.81 -15.63
C CYS A 458 5.20 -30.78 -15.03
N GLU A 459 5.64 -31.94 -14.52
CA GLU A 459 4.77 -32.92 -13.87
C GLU A 459 4.21 -32.38 -12.53
N ASP A 460 5.08 -31.76 -11.71
CA ASP A 460 4.69 -31.22 -10.39
C ASP A 460 3.83 -29.94 -10.48
N TYR A 461 4.06 -29.11 -11.51
CA TYR A 461 3.31 -27.86 -11.66
C TYR A 461 1.94 -28.09 -12.32
N ALA A 462 1.79 -29.03 -13.22
CA ALA A 462 0.52 -29.26 -13.92
C ALA A 462 -0.70 -29.42 -12.98
N PRO A 463 -0.64 -30.17 -11.86
CA PRO A 463 -1.77 -30.29 -10.92
C PRO A 463 -2.08 -28.98 -10.17
N LEU A 464 -1.10 -28.08 -10.03
CA LEU A 464 -1.26 -26.82 -9.33
C LEU A 464 -1.86 -25.72 -10.21
N TYR A 465 -1.92 -25.92 -11.53
CA TYR A 465 -2.26 -24.87 -12.49
C TYR A 465 -3.56 -24.13 -12.17
N GLU A 466 -4.67 -24.83 -11.98
CA GLU A 466 -5.96 -24.19 -11.71
C GLU A 466 -5.96 -23.41 -10.38
N ARG A 467 -5.18 -23.83 -9.39
CA ARG A 467 -5.07 -23.22 -8.08
C ARG A 467 -4.05 -22.08 -8.06
N MET A 468 -3.10 -22.05 -9.01
CA MET A 468 -1.98 -21.09 -9.06
C MET A 468 -2.05 -20.10 -10.23
N ARG A 469 -3.02 -20.21 -11.14
CA ARG A 469 -3.16 -19.32 -12.30
C ARG A 469 -3.35 -17.82 -11.97
N TRP A 470 -3.51 -17.50 -10.71
CA TRP A 470 -3.53 -16.11 -10.21
C TRP A 470 -2.11 -15.55 -9.99
N ASN A 471 -1.06 -16.38 -9.96
CA ASN A 471 0.31 -15.99 -9.64
C ASN A 471 1.17 -15.99 -10.91
N HIS A 472 1.59 -14.81 -11.32
CA HIS A 472 2.39 -14.65 -12.54
C HIS A 472 3.77 -15.30 -12.46
N ASN A 473 4.41 -15.37 -11.26
CA ASN A 473 5.71 -16.02 -11.09
C ASN A 473 5.61 -17.52 -11.35
N TYR A 474 4.56 -18.15 -10.81
CA TYR A 474 4.28 -19.56 -11.07
C TYR A 474 4.05 -19.82 -12.58
N LEU A 475 3.19 -19.01 -13.22
CA LEU A 475 2.91 -19.15 -14.65
C LEU A 475 4.16 -18.94 -15.51
N PHE A 476 5.00 -17.96 -15.13
CA PHE A 476 6.27 -17.72 -15.82
C PHE A 476 7.23 -18.92 -15.68
N GLU A 477 7.41 -19.45 -14.46
CA GLU A 477 8.26 -20.62 -14.22
C GLU A 477 7.75 -21.85 -14.96
N TYR A 478 6.43 -22.08 -14.94
CA TYR A 478 5.80 -23.21 -15.65
C TYR A 478 5.95 -23.07 -17.16
N GLY A 479 5.65 -21.89 -17.72
CA GLY A 479 5.83 -21.62 -19.14
C GLY A 479 7.28 -21.76 -19.60
N ARG A 480 8.26 -21.33 -18.76
CA ARG A 480 9.68 -21.53 -19.04
C ARG A 480 10.08 -23.01 -18.98
N ALA A 481 9.56 -23.77 -18.02
CA ALA A 481 9.83 -25.21 -17.95
C ALA A 481 9.28 -25.95 -19.19
N LEU A 482 8.08 -25.61 -19.63
CA LEU A 482 7.49 -26.14 -20.87
C LEU A 482 8.31 -25.76 -22.11
N HIS A 483 8.84 -24.52 -22.18
CA HIS A 483 9.77 -24.11 -23.24
C HIS A 483 11.02 -25.01 -23.27
N GLN A 484 11.65 -25.23 -22.09
CA GLN A 484 12.87 -26.02 -21.99
C GLN A 484 12.66 -27.52 -22.32
N THR A 485 11.43 -28.01 -22.18
CA THR A 485 11.07 -29.41 -22.53
C THR A 485 10.49 -29.54 -23.94
N GLY A 486 10.49 -28.45 -24.74
CA GLY A 486 10.04 -28.50 -26.14
C GLY A 486 8.53 -28.40 -26.34
N HIS A 487 7.74 -28.15 -25.29
CA HIS A 487 6.27 -28.00 -25.38
C HIS A 487 5.90 -26.53 -25.69
N TYR A 488 6.30 -26.04 -26.86
CA TYR A 488 6.26 -24.61 -27.22
C TYR A 488 4.85 -24.02 -27.27
N GLU A 489 3.88 -24.74 -27.82
CA GLU A 489 2.49 -24.27 -27.93
C GLU A 489 1.84 -24.13 -26.55
N GLU A 490 2.05 -25.13 -25.67
CA GLU A 490 1.54 -25.10 -24.31
C GLU A 490 2.25 -24.01 -23.49
N SER A 491 3.56 -23.87 -23.62
CA SER A 491 4.33 -22.77 -23.05
C SER A 491 3.73 -21.41 -23.43
N ASN A 492 3.45 -21.19 -24.71
CA ASN A 492 2.84 -19.93 -25.18
C ASN A 492 1.43 -19.71 -24.57
N ARG A 493 0.64 -20.77 -24.39
CA ARG A 493 -0.68 -20.67 -23.74
C ARG A 493 -0.54 -20.21 -22.28
N ILE A 494 0.35 -20.83 -21.52
CA ILE A 494 0.61 -20.49 -20.11
C ILE A 494 1.22 -19.09 -19.98
N LEU A 495 2.21 -18.75 -20.81
CA LEU A 495 2.86 -17.42 -20.81
C LEU A 495 1.90 -16.29 -21.20
N LYS A 496 0.92 -16.55 -22.06
CA LYS A 496 -0.13 -15.56 -22.39
C LYS A 496 -1.02 -15.26 -21.18
N GLU A 497 -1.23 -16.22 -20.29
CA GLU A 497 -1.91 -15.94 -19.01
C GLU A 497 -1.02 -15.14 -18.06
N ALA A 498 0.28 -15.49 -17.98
CA ALA A 498 1.26 -14.72 -17.21
C ALA A 498 1.32 -13.24 -17.69
N GLU A 499 1.30 -13.01 -19.01
CA GLU A 499 1.31 -11.69 -19.62
C GLU A 499 0.10 -10.83 -19.19
N ARG A 500 -1.06 -11.44 -18.90
CA ARG A 500 -2.25 -10.73 -18.40
C ARG A 500 -2.13 -10.27 -16.95
N LEU A 501 -1.18 -10.81 -16.19
CA LEU A 501 -0.96 -10.52 -14.77
C LEU A 501 0.30 -9.69 -14.52
N CYS A 502 1.26 -9.76 -15.44
CA CYS A 502 2.57 -9.14 -15.27
C CYS A 502 3.08 -8.53 -16.57
N GLY A 503 3.67 -7.35 -16.46
CA GLY A 503 4.26 -6.64 -17.61
C GLY A 503 5.72 -7.00 -17.91
N ASP A 504 6.28 -8.06 -17.33
CA ASP A 504 7.69 -8.41 -17.51
C ASP A 504 7.99 -8.78 -18.98
N PRO A 505 8.92 -8.08 -19.65
CA PRO A 505 9.30 -8.37 -21.02
C PRO A 505 9.91 -9.77 -21.21
N MET A 506 10.40 -10.43 -20.15
CA MET A 506 10.92 -11.80 -20.24
C MET A 506 9.85 -12.81 -20.66
N ILE A 507 8.57 -12.55 -20.34
CA ILE A 507 7.45 -13.37 -20.82
C ILE A 507 7.40 -13.35 -22.36
N LEU A 508 7.46 -12.15 -22.96
CA LEU A 508 7.47 -11.97 -24.41
C LEU A 508 8.72 -12.58 -25.05
N ASN A 509 9.87 -12.48 -24.37
CA ASN A 509 11.11 -13.09 -24.89
C ASN A 509 11.00 -14.62 -24.98
N ILE A 510 10.40 -15.30 -23.99
CA ILE A 510 10.22 -16.75 -24.05
C ILE A 510 9.17 -17.13 -25.10
N GLN A 511 8.08 -16.38 -25.21
CA GLN A 511 7.10 -16.56 -26.29
C GLN A 511 7.75 -16.38 -27.66
N GLY A 512 8.63 -15.37 -27.83
CA GLY A 512 9.42 -15.16 -29.03
C GLY A 512 10.30 -16.38 -29.36
N LYS A 513 11.03 -16.90 -28.38
CA LYS A 513 11.84 -18.12 -28.54
C LYS A 513 11.00 -19.36 -28.90
N ASN A 514 9.79 -19.49 -28.37
CA ASN A 514 8.88 -20.57 -28.75
C ASN A 514 8.49 -20.45 -30.23
N HIS A 515 8.16 -19.23 -30.70
CA HIS A 515 7.84 -19.01 -32.12
C HIS A 515 9.05 -19.21 -33.02
N GLU A 516 10.23 -18.80 -32.57
CA GLU A 516 11.50 -19.06 -33.27
C GLU A 516 11.76 -20.58 -33.42
N ALA A 517 11.58 -21.36 -32.32
CA ALA A 517 11.73 -22.81 -32.36
C ALA A 517 10.68 -23.51 -33.25
N MET A 518 9.55 -22.88 -33.51
CA MET A 518 8.51 -23.30 -34.47
C MET A 518 8.71 -22.71 -35.88
N GLU A 519 9.86 -22.07 -36.15
CA GLU A 519 10.20 -21.39 -37.41
C GLU A 519 9.24 -20.24 -37.79
N GLN A 520 8.53 -19.66 -36.82
CA GLN A 520 7.60 -18.57 -37.00
C GLN A 520 8.31 -17.22 -36.78
N PHE A 521 9.31 -16.91 -37.59
CA PHE A 521 10.27 -15.82 -37.37
C PHE A 521 9.62 -14.42 -37.31
N ASP A 522 8.59 -14.13 -38.11
CA ASP A 522 7.92 -12.83 -38.08
C ASP A 522 7.15 -12.61 -36.78
N GLN A 523 6.55 -13.65 -36.21
CA GLN A 523 5.88 -13.61 -34.90
C GLN A 523 6.91 -13.46 -33.77
N ALA A 524 8.02 -14.16 -33.85
CA ALA A 524 9.13 -14.03 -32.91
C ALA A 524 9.69 -12.60 -32.90
N ALA A 525 9.98 -12.03 -34.08
CA ALA A 525 10.46 -10.65 -34.21
C ALA A 525 9.49 -9.64 -33.62
N MET A 526 8.19 -9.78 -33.87
CA MET A 526 7.16 -8.92 -33.28
C MET A 526 7.20 -8.97 -31.75
N LEU A 527 7.33 -10.14 -31.16
CA LEU A 527 7.37 -10.31 -29.70
C LEU A 527 8.66 -9.73 -29.08
N TYR A 528 9.81 -9.90 -29.73
CA TYR A 528 11.07 -9.30 -29.29
C TYR A 528 11.03 -7.76 -29.35
N ARG A 529 10.43 -7.18 -30.39
CA ARG A 529 10.22 -5.72 -30.50
C ARG A 529 9.30 -5.21 -29.40
N ARG A 530 8.17 -5.89 -29.16
CA ARG A 530 7.26 -5.56 -28.06
C ARG A 530 7.98 -5.62 -26.71
N ALA A 531 8.80 -6.65 -26.46
CA ALA A 531 9.59 -6.78 -25.26
C ALA A 531 10.57 -5.60 -25.08
N TYR A 532 11.24 -5.18 -26.16
CA TYR A 532 12.10 -4.01 -26.14
C TYR A 532 11.32 -2.71 -25.89
N ASP A 533 10.18 -2.50 -26.55
CA ASP A 533 9.36 -1.31 -26.36
C ASP A 533 8.74 -1.26 -24.95
N ARG A 534 8.49 -2.41 -24.31
CA ARG A 534 8.11 -2.44 -22.89
C ARG A 534 9.23 -1.97 -21.98
N LEU A 535 10.49 -2.32 -22.26
CA LEU A 535 11.63 -1.98 -21.39
C LEU A 535 12.88 -1.65 -22.22
N PRO A 536 12.93 -0.43 -22.81
CA PRO A 536 13.94 -0.08 -23.83
C PRO A 536 15.37 0.07 -23.29
N ASN A 537 15.58 0.01 -21.97
CA ASN A 537 16.90 -0.03 -21.35
C ASN A 537 17.48 -1.45 -21.22
N ARG A 538 16.80 -2.48 -21.75
CA ARG A 538 17.25 -3.88 -21.78
C ARG A 538 17.61 -4.25 -23.21
N LEU A 539 18.88 -4.61 -23.45
CA LEU A 539 19.37 -5.00 -24.77
C LEU A 539 18.98 -6.42 -25.17
N TYR A 540 18.64 -7.25 -24.21
CA TYR A 540 18.39 -8.67 -24.44
C TYR A 540 17.32 -8.99 -25.49
N PRO A 541 16.18 -8.28 -25.57
CA PRO A 541 15.22 -8.52 -26.65
C PRO A 541 15.78 -8.23 -28.05
N LEU A 542 16.54 -7.12 -28.21
CA LEU A 542 17.20 -6.80 -29.48
C LEU A 542 18.28 -7.84 -29.83
N TYR A 543 19.01 -8.31 -28.82
CA TYR A 543 20.00 -9.36 -29.00
C TYR A 543 19.37 -10.66 -29.52
N LEU A 544 18.24 -11.08 -28.96
CA LEU A 544 17.49 -12.24 -29.45
C LEU A 544 16.99 -12.06 -30.89
N GLU A 545 16.44 -10.87 -31.22
CA GLU A 545 15.99 -10.56 -32.58
C GLU A 545 17.17 -10.60 -33.58
N MET A 546 18.32 -10.08 -33.19
CA MET A 546 19.54 -10.11 -33.99
C MET A 546 20.05 -11.55 -34.23
N GLU A 547 20.15 -12.36 -33.17
CA GLU A 547 20.60 -13.76 -33.29
C GLU A 547 19.66 -14.58 -34.15
N MET A 548 18.35 -14.44 -33.98
CA MET A 548 17.35 -15.10 -34.81
C MET A 548 17.54 -14.76 -36.30
N TYR A 549 17.68 -13.46 -36.65
CA TYR A 549 17.87 -13.05 -38.04
C TYR A 549 19.23 -13.50 -38.62
N ALA A 550 20.28 -13.58 -37.80
CA ALA A 550 21.59 -14.08 -38.19
C ALA A 550 21.67 -15.61 -38.25
N SER A 551 20.64 -16.31 -37.78
CA SER A 551 20.65 -17.78 -37.79
C SER A 551 20.56 -18.34 -39.21
N PRO A 552 21.20 -19.48 -39.49
CA PRO A 552 21.12 -20.12 -40.81
C PRO A 552 19.71 -20.53 -41.23
N THR A 553 18.81 -20.72 -40.28
CA THR A 553 17.40 -21.10 -40.53
C THR A 553 16.55 -19.91 -40.98
N CYS A 554 16.82 -18.71 -40.48
CA CYS A 554 16.10 -17.51 -40.85
C CYS A 554 16.72 -16.77 -42.04
N ASP A 555 18.08 -16.73 -42.09
CA ASP A 555 18.92 -16.15 -43.16
C ASP A 555 18.53 -14.73 -43.60
N ARG A 556 18.32 -13.83 -42.62
CA ARG A 556 17.97 -12.43 -42.82
C ARG A 556 19.10 -11.51 -42.30
N MET A 557 20.31 -11.65 -42.89
CA MET A 557 21.53 -11.00 -42.41
C MET A 557 21.45 -9.48 -42.42
N GLU A 558 20.77 -8.86 -43.39
CA GLU A 558 20.65 -7.41 -43.46
C GLU A 558 19.78 -6.83 -42.31
N GLU A 559 18.74 -7.55 -41.91
CA GLU A 559 17.98 -7.22 -40.72
C GLU A 559 18.81 -7.40 -39.44
N ALA A 560 19.58 -8.48 -39.35
CA ALA A 560 20.50 -8.72 -38.24
C ALA A 560 21.52 -7.58 -38.09
N LYS A 561 22.15 -7.13 -39.16
CA LYS A 561 23.11 -5.99 -39.17
C LYS A 561 22.45 -4.69 -38.67
N ARG A 562 21.23 -4.41 -39.11
CA ARG A 562 20.48 -3.21 -38.69
C ARG A 562 20.19 -3.24 -37.17
N ILE A 563 19.80 -4.39 -36.63
CA ILE A 563 19.59 -4.54 -35.20
C ILE A 563 20.92 -4.49 -34.43
N ALA A 564 21.97 -5.08 -34.93
CA ALA A 564 23.32 -5.00 -34.35
C ALA A 564 23.80 -3.56 -34.18
N LEU A 565 23.63 -2.71 -35.18
CA LEU A 565 23.96 -1.27 -35.11
C LEU A 565 23.11 -0.58 -34.02
N ARG A 566 21.83 -0.91 -33.92
CA ARG A 566 20.95 -0.36 -32.87
C ARG A 566 21.40 -0.78 -31.46
N ILE A 567 21.85 -2.04 -31.26
CA ILE A 567 22.41 -2.52 -29.97
C ILE A 567 23.64 -1.70 -29.60
N LEU A 568 24.54 -1.42 -30.56
CA LEU A 568 25.77 -0.69 -30.32
C LEU A 568 25.52 0.79 -29.95
N ASP A 569 24.48 1.40 -30.53
CA ASP A 569 24.10 2.80 -30.26
C ASP A 569 23.33 2.96 -28.92
N THR A 570 22.73 1.90 -28.43
CA THR A 570 21.93 1.97 -27.22
C THR A 570 22.80 2.05 -25.95
N LYS A 571 22.53 3.06 -25.09
CA LYS A 571 23.15 3.20 -23.77
C LYS A 571 22.57 2.18 -22.78
N GLU A 572 23.45 1.40 -22.20
CA GLU A 572 23.08 0.49 -21.10
C GLU A 572 22.75 1.22 -19.80
N LYS A 573 21.77 0.71 -19.06
CA LYS A 573 21.42 1.22 -17.72
C LYS A 573 22.41 0.74 -16.65
N ILE A 574 22.82 -0.52 -16.74
CA ILE A 574 23.74 -1.18 -15.82
C ILE A 574 24.79 -1.92 -16.63
N PRO A 575 26.05 -1.49 -16.60
CA PRO A 575 27.16 -2.23 -17.19
C PRO A 575 27.23 -3.64 -16.56
N SER A 576 27.32 -4.66 -17.40
CA SER A 576 27.48 -6.04 -16.95
C SER A 576 28.22 -6.86 -18.01
N LYS A 577 28.89 -7.92 -17.59
CA LYS A 577 29.59 -8.84 -18.50
C LYS A 577 28.68 -9.36 -19.61
N ALA A 578 27.43 -9.69 -19.28
CA ALA A 578 26.46 -10.13 -20.26
C ALA A 578 26.13 -9.07 -21.33
N VAL A 579 26.06 -7.80 -20.94
CA VAL A 579 25.85 -6.68 -21.89
C VAL A 579 27.06 -6.49 -22.78
N GLU A 580 28.28 -6.61 -22.24
CA GLU A 580 29.51 -6.54 -23.02
C GLU A 580 29.58 -7.68 -24.07
N GLU A 581 29.26 -8.91 -23.67
CA GLU A 581 29.18 -10.06 -24.57
C GLU A 581 28.14 -9.86 -25.70
N MET A 582 26.95 -9.35 -25.37
CA MET A 582 25.93 -9.00 -26.36
C MET A 582 26.44 -7.93 -27.36
N LYS A 583 27.13 -6.90 -26.89
CA LYS A 583 27.71 -5.86 -27.74
C LYS A 583 28.87 -6.37 -28.60
N GLU A 584 29.68 -7.29 -28.07
CA GLU A 584 30.74 -7.94 -28.82
C GLU A 584 30.18 -8.74 -29.99
N LYS A 585 29.14 -9.56 -29.70
CA LYS A 585 28.45 -10.31 -30.75
C LYS A 585 27.79 -9.40 -31.78
N ALA A 586 27.20 -8.27 -31.35
CA ALA A 586 26.64 -7.30 -32.27
C ALA A 586 27.71 -6.67 -33.16
N ARG A 587 28.95 -6.43 -32.67
CA ARG A 587 30.08 -5.96 -33.51
C ARG A 587 30.49 -6.98 -34.58
N GLU A 588 30.45 -8.29 -34.25
CA GLU A 588 30.74 -9.36 -35.22
C GLU A 588 29.69 -9.38 -36.32
N VAL A 589 28.39 -9.31 -35.97
CA VAL A 589 27.28 -9.33 -36.94
C VAL A 589 27.27 -8.05 -37.82
N ALA A 590 27.64 -6.90 -37.26
CA ALA A 590 27.66 -5.64 -37.97
C ALA A 590 28.80 -5.53 -39.01
N ARG A 591 29.85 -6.36 -38.92
CA ARG A 591 30.93 -6.46 -39.89
C ARG A 591 30.50 -7.24 -41.14
#